data_e13f114fe975baeb333c074f59605228
#
_entry.id   e13f114fe975baeb333c074f59605228
#
_cell.length_a   1.000
_cell.length_b   1.000
_cell.length_c   1.000
_cell.angle_alpha   90.00
_cell.angle_beta   90.00
_cell.angle_gamma   90.00
#
_symmetry.space_group_name_H-M   'P 1'
#
loop_
_entity.id
_entity.type
_entity.pdbx_description
1 polymer ?
#
loop_
_entity_poly.entity_id
_entity_poly.type
_entity_poly.pdbx_seq_one_letter_code
_entity_poly.pdbx_strand_id
1 'polypeptide(L)'
;METPLSPLEFLRRARRLYSDREAVVDEDLRLTYSEFSRRCDRWSAALQRLGVSKGDRVAYIAPNTHALLESFYAIPQIGAVLVPINYRLIADDFAYIIGHSGAKVICAHSDYLEVVERIRQELPEVKHVVALEGLTDPLRDAGWLDYETVLENAPETFTRPPIAEDDLLTINYTSGTTSCPKGVMITHRNAYMNVVGTLIHISMSPADRYLWTLPMFHANGWTFVWVVTAAGGAHVCLRKVEPRAIFTLIRDEGITLLCAAPTVLIGIANAPEDVRRILLPAEAWSTLSTKASERRNVRVLTAGAPPAAATIERIEGELGGRSRRCMA
;
A
#
# COMPACT_ATOMS: atom_id res chain seq x y z
N MET A 1 8.15 -24.38 20.50
CA MET A 1 8.24 -24.01 19.08
C MET A 1 8.42 -22.51 19.05
N GLU A 2 9.56 -22.03 18.58
CA GLU A 2 9.82 -20.60 18.45
C GLU A 2 9.39 -20.14 17.05
N THR A 3 8.55 -19.14 16.98
CA THR A 3 8.12 -18.52 15.72
C THR A 3 8.62 -17.08 15.72
N PRO A 4 9.40 -16.66 14.70
CA PRO A 4 9.89 -15.28 14.61
C PRO A 4 8.74 -14.28 14.54
N LEU A 5 8.90 -13.12 15.18
CA LEU A 5 7.94 -12.03 15.10
C LEU A 5 8.02 -11.38 13.70
N SER A 6 7.14 -11.79 12.81
CA SER A 6 7.12 -11.37 11.42
C SER A 6 5.70 -11.00 10.97
N PRO A 7 5.50 -9.89 10.25
CA PRO A 7 4.19 -9.53 9.70
C PRO A 7 3.69 -10.52 8.64
N LEU A 8 4.55 -11.41 8.13
CA LEU A 8 4.16 -12.50 7.24
C LEU A 8 3.18 -13.48 7.90
N GLU A 9 3.24 -13.62 9.23
CA GLU A 9 2.33 -14.48 9.99
C GLU A 9 0.88 -13.95 9.94
N PHE A 10 0.70 -12.63 9.78
CA PHE A 10 -0.63 -12.05 9.63
C PHE A 10 -1.30 -12.51 8.34
N LEU A 11 -0.58 -12.56 7.21
CA LEU A 11 -1.13 -13.08 5.96
C LEU A 11 -1.41 -14.57 6.03
N ARG A 12 -0.50 -15.37 6.63
CA ARG A 12 -0.72 -16.81 6.84
C ARG A 12 -1.97 -17.07 7.68
N ARG A 13 -2.15 -16.29 8.75
CA ARG A 13 -3.35 -16.35 9.59
C ARG A 13 -4.60 -15.93 8.82
N ALA A 14 -4.55 -14.81 8.08
CA ALA A 14 -5.69 -14.31 7.33
C ALA A 14 -6.14 -15.31 6.25
N ARG A 15 -5.20 -15.89 5.50
CA ARG A 15 -5.48 -16.97 4.53
C ARG A 15 -6.22 -18.14 5.15
N ARG A 16 -5.90 -18.50 6.40
CA ARG A 16 -6.50 -19.63 7.11
C ARG A 16 -7.88 -19.34 7.68
N LEU A 17 -8.06 -18.12 8.21
CA LEU A 17 -9.29 -17.76 8.95
C LEU A 17 -10.31 -17.02 8.09
N TYR A 18 -9.86 -16.36 7.01
CA TYR A 18 -10.65 -15.46 6.19
C TYR A 18 -10.51 -15.74 4.69
N SER A 19 -10.24 -17.00 4.29
CA SER A 19 -9.89 -17.41 2.91
C SER A 19 -10.80 -16.77 1.85
N ASP A 20 -12.12 -16.80 2.09
CA ASP A 20 -13.15 -16.42 1.12
C ASP A 20 -13.61 -14.95 1.30
N ARG A 21 -13.05 -14.23 2.29
CA ARG A 21 -13.36 -12.81 2.48
C ARG A 21 -12.55 -11.98 1.49
N GLU A 22 -13.17 -10.90 1.03
CA GLU A 22 -12.50 -9.90 0.21
C GLU A 22 -11.33 -9.27 0.99
N ALA A 23 -10.15 -9.33 0.40
CA ALA A 23 -8.91 -8.80 0.96
C ALA A 23 -8.49 -7.51 0.27
N VAL A 24 -8.64 -7.43 -1.06
CA VAL A 24 -8.14 -6.32 -1.87
C VAL A 24 -9.17 -5.91 -2.91
N VAL A 25 -9.37 -4.61 -3.04
CA VAL A 25 -10.10 -3.96 -4.13
C VAL A 25 -9.18 -2.94 -4.76
N ASP A 26 -8.93 -3.06 -6.07
CA ASP A 26 -8.16 -2.11 -6.86
C ASP A 26 -8.88 -1.89 -8.20
N GLU A 27 -9.64 -0.83 -8.29
CA GLU A 27 -10.57 -0.56 -9.41
C GLU A 27 -11.54 -1.73 -9.59
N ASP A 28 -11.51 -2.42 -10.74
CA ASP A 28 -12.37 -3.57 -11.03
C ASP A 28 -11.83 -4.89 -10.47
N LEU A 29 -10.57 -4.92 -10.06
CA LEU A 29 -9.95 -6.12 -9.46
C LEU A 29 -10.43 -6.31 -8.03
N ARG A 30 -10.94 -7.52 -7.74
CA ARG A 30 -11.33 -7.96 -6.40
C ARG A 30 -10.67 -9.28 -6.07
N LEU A 31 -9.98 -9.33 -4.95
CA LEU A 31 -9.28 -10.53 -4.50
C LEU A 31 -9.76 -10.93 -3.11
N THR A 32 -10.07 -12.21 -2.94
CA THR A 32 -10.19 -12.83 -1.63
C THR A 32 -8.82 -12.98 -0.96
N TYR A 33 -8.78 -13.26 0.34
CA TYR A 33 -7.51 -13.57 1.03
C TYR A 33 -6.80 -14.79 0.44
N SER A 34 -7.56 -15.77 -0.05
CA SER A 34 -7.00 -16.93 -0.74
C SER A 34 -6.31 -16.52 -2.04
N GLU A 35 -6.95 -15.71 -2.88
CA GLU A 35 -6.40 -15.23 -4.15
C GLU A 35 -5.22 -14.28 -3.93
N PHE A 36 -5.35 -13.32 -3.03
CA PHE A 36 -4.27 -12.41 -2.66
C PHE A 36 -3.02 -13.18 -2.19
N SER A 37 -3.20 -14.17 -1.32
CA SER A 37 -2.09 -14.99 -0.84
C SER A 37 -1.44 -15.81 -1.96
N ARG A 38 -2.25 -16.39 -2.88
CA ARG A 38 -1.72 -17.13 -4.04
C ARG A 38 -0.90 -16.25 -4.97
N ARG A 39 -1.37 -15.00 -5.21
CA ARG A 39 -0.63 -14.04 -6.01
C ARG A 39 0.71 -13.67 -5.35
N CYS A 40 0.72 -13.44 -4.03
CA CYS A 40 1.97 -13.24 -3.28
C CYS A 40 2.91 -14.46 -3.40
N ASP A 41 2.38 -15.68 -3.30
CA ASP A 41 3.18 -16.90 -3.43
C ASP A 41 3.76 -17.04 -4.85
N ARG A 42 2.98 -16.79 -5.90
CA ARG A 42 3.44 -16.79 -7.30
C ARG A 42 4.50 -15.72 -7.55
N TRP A 43 4.31 -14.51 -7.01
CA TRP A 43 5.31 -13.45 -7.16
C TRP A 43 6.62 -13.81 -6.45
N SER A 44 6.56 -14.44 -5.28
CA SER A 44 7.74 -14.98 -4.61
C SER A 44 8.48 -16.01 -5.48
N ALA A 45 7.75 -16.95 -6.07
CA ALA A 45 8.32 -17.96 -6.97
C ALA A 45 8.94 -17.31 -8.22
N ALA A 46 8.27 -16.31 -8.79
CA ALA A 46 8.77 -15.57 -9.95
C ALA A 46 10.08 -14.85 -9.63
N LEU A 47 10.15 -14.14 -8.51
CA LEU A 47 11.36 -13.44 -8.06
C LEU A 47 12.53 -14.42 -7.86
N GLN A 48 12.29 -15.61 -7.29
CA GLN A 48 13.34 -16.63 -7.17
C GLN A 48 13.82 -17.14 -8.53
N ARG A 49 12.93 -17.29 -9.51
CA ARG A 49 13.30 -17.63 -10.90
C ARG A 49 14.11 -16.52 -11.58
N LEU A 50 13.88 -15.27 -11.21
CA LEU A 50 14.68 -14.11 -11.63
C LEU A 50 16.01 -13.99 -10.85
N GLY A 51 16.33 -14.96 -9.99
CA GLY A 51 17.59 -15.01 -9.24
C GLY A 51 17.61 -14.14 -7.98
N VAL A 52 16.45 -13.68 -7.51
CA VAL A 52 16.35 -12.94 -6.23
C VAL A 52 16.46 -13.93 -5.07
N SER A 53 17.34 -13.63 -4.13
CA SER A 53 17.66 -14.44 -2.96
C SER A 53 17.51 -13.63 -1.67
N LYS A 54 17.62 -14.31 -0.52
CA LYS A 54 17.61 -13.66 0.80
C LYS A 54 18.64 -12.52 0.86
N GLY A 55 18.20 -11.36 1.33
CA GLY A 55 19.02 -10.14 1.46
C GLY A 55 19.09 -9.29 0.19
N ASP A 56 18.61 -9.76 -0.96
CA ASP A 56 18.54 -8.94 -2.17
C ASP A 56 17.43 -7.88 -2.05
N ARG A 57 17.59 -6.75 -2.75
CA ARG A 57 16.63 -5.67 -2.74
C ARG A 57 15.85 -5.64 -4.05
N VAL A 58 14.54 -5.39 -3.90
CA VAL A 58 13.60 -5.20 -5.01
C VAL A 58 12.96 -3.82 -4.87
N ALA A 59 13.16 -2.95 -5.84
CA ALA A 59 12.65 -1.58 -5.85
C ALA A 59 11.26 -1.51 -6.49
N TYR A 60 10.36 -0.72 -5.91
CA TYR A 60 9.02 -0.47 -6.43
C TYR A 60 8.76 1.03 -6.59
N ILE A 61 8.34 1.42 -7.79
CA ILE A 61 7.90 2.79 -8.12
C ILE A 61 6.44 2.71 -8.58
N ALA A 62 5.51 2.87 -7.67
CA ALA A 62 4.09 2.71 -7.94
C ALA A 62 3.20 3.54 -7.01
N PRO A 63 2.03 3.99 -7.46
CA PRO A 63 0.96 4.45 -6.58
C PRO A 63 0.39 3.28 -5.75
N ASN A 64 -0.63 3.57 -4.94
CA ASN A 64 -1.29 2.54 -4.13
C ASN A 64 -2.10 1.58 -5.01
N THR A 65 -1.51 0.47 -5.40
CA THR A 65 -2.09 -0.61 -6.21
C THR A 65 -2.01 -1.94 -5.50
N HIS A 66 -2.77 -2.93 -5.97
CA HIS A 66 -2.66 -4.30 -5.51
C HIS A 66 -1.24 -4.86 -5.67
N ALA A 67 -0.56 -4.57 -6.79
CA ALA A 67 0.80 -5.06 -7.06
C ALA A 67 1.83 -4.51 -6.07
N LEU A 68 1.69 -3.22 -5.66
CA LEU A 68 2.51 -2.66 -4.58
C LEU A 68 2.17 -3.31 -3.24
N LEU A 69 0.89 -3.55 -2.94
CA LEU A 69 0.48 -4.22 -1.70
C LEU A 69 1.01 -5.66 -1.64
N GLU A 70 0.93 -6.41 -2.74
CA GLU A 70 1.48 -7.77 -2.84
C GLU A 70 2.98 -7.82 -2.54
N SER A 71 3.74 -6.79 -2.94
CA SER A 71 5.18 -6.71 -2.73
C SER A 71 5.59 -6.74 -1.25
N PHE A 72 4.75 -6.20 -0.34
CA PHE A 72 5.00 -6.19 1.11
C PHE A 72 4.95 -7.59 1.74
N TYR A 73 4.46 -8.57 1.02
CA TYR A 73 4.42 -9.98 1.44
C TYR A 73 5.31 -10.86 0.58
N ALA A 74 5.20 -10.75 -0.74
CA ALA A 74 5.91 -11.62 -1.67
C ALA A 74 7.44 -11.52 -1.56
N ILE A 75 7.97 -10.31 -1.47
CA ILE A 75 9.40 -10.07 -1.38
C ILE A 75 9.96 -10.55 -0.04
N PRO A 76 9.39 -10.17 1.12
CA PRO A 76 9.93 -10.62 2.40
C PRO A 76 9.77 -12.13 2.65
N GLN A 77 8.77 -12.80 2.08
CA GLN A 77 8.63 -14.24 2.33
C GLN A 77 9.70 -15.12 1.66
N ILE A 78 10.51 -14.56 0.75
CA ILE A 78 11.75 -15.16 0.25
C ILE A 78 13.01 -14.59 0.93
N GLY A 79 12.83 -13.80 1.99
CA GLY A 79 13.92 -13.14 2.73
C GLY A 79 14.57 -11.97 1.98
N ALA A 80 14.00 -11.53 0.86
CA ALA A 80 14.45 -10.33 0.15
C ALA A 80 13.86 -9.07 0.80
N VAL A 81 14.39 -7.91 0.47
CA VAL A 81 14.07 -6.62 1.09
C VAL A 81 13.34 -5.73 0.08
N LEU A 82 12.15 -5.27 0.43
CA LEU A 82 11.40 -4.32 -0.38
C LEU A 82 11.96 -2.90 -0.22
N VAL A 83 12.14 -2.19 -1.33
CA VAL A 83 12.48 -0.76 -1.38
C VAL A 83 11.33 -0.02 -2.06
N PRO A 84 10.31 0.41 -1.30
CA PRO A 84 9.19 1.15 -1.86
C PRO A 84 9.62 2.61 -2.03
N ILE A 85 9.64 3.09 -3.28
CA ILE A 85 10.17 4.40 -3.64
C ILE A 85 9.02 5.40 -3.81
N ASN A 86 9.24 6.62 -3.35
CA ASN A 86 8.31 7.73 -3.57
C ASN A 86 8.22 8.03 -5.08
N TYR A 87 7.11 7.68 -5.69
CA TYR A 87 6.87 7.85 -7.13
C TYR A 87 6.78 9.31 -7.60
N ARG A 88 6.76 10.29 -6.67
CA ARG A 88 6.73 11.73 -6.97
C ARG A 88 8.11 12.36 -7.13
N LEU A 89 9.16 11.56 -6.98
CA LEU A 89 10.54 11.98 -7.14
C LEU A 89 10.92 12.13 -8.62
N ILE A 90 12.06 12.76 -8.88
CA ILE A 90 12.63 12.94 -10.23
C ILE A 90 13.58 11.79 -10.60
N ALA A 91 13.99 11.73 -11.85
CA ALA A 91 14.85 10.68 -12.38
C ALA A 91 16.17 10.49 -11.59
N ASP A 92 16.84 11.57 -11.24
CA ASP A 92 18.11 11.56 -10.50
C ASP A 92 17.94 10.95 -9.10
N ASP A 93 16.82 11.24 -8.43
CA ASP A 93 16.49 10.66 -7.14
C ASP A 93 16.24 9.14 -7.27
N PHE A 94 15.54 8.72 -8.33
CA PHE A 94 15.34 7.29 -8.61
C PHE A 94 16.67 6.59 -8.84
N ALA A 95 17.52 7.14 -9.69
CA ALA A 95 18.84 6.58 -9.96
C ALA A 95 19.67 6.45 -8.67
N TYR A 96 19.70 7.52 -7.86
CA TYR A 96 20.39 7.50 -6.58
C TYR A 96 19.85 6.42 -5.64
N ILE A 97 18.53 6.38 -5.39
CA ILE A 97 17.92 5.45 -4.43
C ILE A 97 18.11 4.00 -4.88
N ILE A 98 17.89 3.70 -6.15
CA ILE A 98 18.04 2.36 -6.71
C ILE A 98 19.49 1.91 -6.63
N GLY A 99 20.43 2.74 -7.06
CA GLY A 99 21.87 2.48 -6.99
C GLY A 99 22.35 2.30 -5.54
N HIS A 100 22.01 3.24 -4.65
CA HIS A 100 22.41 3.21 -3.23
C HIS A 100 21.81 2.00 -2.48
N SER A 101 20.58 1.60 -2.77
CA SER A 101 19.98 0.39 -2.19
C SER A 101 20.61 -0.89 -2.76
N GLY A 102 21.23 -0.84 -3.92
CA GLY A 102 21.74 -2.00 -4.66
C GLY A 102 20.59 -2.93 -5.09
N ALA A 103 19.46 -2.37 -5.55
CA ALA A 103 18.33 -3.16 -5.99
C ALA A 103 18.68 -3.96 -7.26
N LYS A 104 18.29 -5.24 -7.29
CA LYS A 104 18.50 -6.14 -8.42
C LYS A 104 17.33 -6.16 -9.41
N VAL A 105 16.14 -5.85 -8.92
CA VAL A 105 14.91 -5.79 -9.71
C VAL A 105 14.23 -4.46 -9.47
N ILE A 106 13.72 -3.84 -10.54
CA ILE A 106 12.86 -2.66 -10.47
C ILE A 106 11.48 -3.08 -10.98
N CYS A 107 10.45 -2.79 -10.20
CA CYS A 107 9.05 -2.90 -10.58
C CYS A 107 8.47 -1.51 -10.69
N ALA A 108 7.94 -1.12 -11.84
CA ALA A 108 7.44 0.22 -12.08
C ALA A 108 6.02 0.20 -12.68
N HIS A 109 5.18 1.12 -12.21
CA HIS A 109 3.87 1.41 -12.78
C HIS A 109 4.01 2.09 -14.15
N SER A 110 2.99 2.01 -15.00
CA SER A 110 2.97 2.54 -16.38
C SER A 110 3.51 3.97 -16.49
N ASP A 111 3.17 4.84 -15.55
CA ASP A 111 3.58 6.26 -15.55
C ASP A 111 5.10 6.46 -15.42
N TYR A 112 5.84 5.43 -14.99
CA TYR A 112 7.28 5.53 -14.67
C TYR A 112 8.17 4.66 -15.54
N LEU A 113 7.62 3.87 -16.47
CA LEU A 113 8.40 2.94 -17.30
C LEU A 113 9.47 3.67 -18.13
N GLU A 114 9.08 4.77 -18.79
CA GLU A 114 10.02 5.55 -19.63
C GLU A 114 11.14 6.22 -18.82
N VAL A 115 10.85 6.71 -17.62
CA VAL A 115 11.87 7.33 -16.78
C VAL A 115 12.83 6.27 -16.25
N VAL A 116 12.35 5.09 -15.87
CA VAL A 116 13.18 3.96 -15.43
C VAL A 116 14.04 3.47 -16.58
N GLU A 117 13.50 3.33 -17.81
CA GLU A 117 14.28 2.90 -18.98
C GLU A 117 15.44 3.85 -19.27
N ARG A 118 15.23 5.18 -19.13
CA ARG A 118 16.30 6.17 -19.35
C ARG A 118 17.44 6.05 -18.34
N ILE A 119 17.15 5.82 -17.06
CA ILE A 119 18.17 5.72 -16.00
C ILE A 119 18.77 4.33 -15.87
N ARG A 120 18.18 3.31 -16.50
CA ARG A 120 18.57 1.90 -16.35
C ARG A 120 20.04 1.65 -16.68
N GLN A 121 20.59 2.34 -17.66
CA GLN A 121 21.98 2.19 -18.07
C GLN A 121 22.99 2.62 -16.98
N GLU A 122 22.56 3.47 -16.05
CA GLU A 122 23.34 3.95 -14.92
C GLU A 122 23.29 2.99 -13.71
N LEU A 123 22.53 1.90 -13.82
CA LEU A 123 22.21 0.98 -12.73
C LEU A 123 22.72 -0.44 -12.99
N PRO A 124 24.03 -0.70 -12.93
CA PRO A 124 24.64 -1.99 -13.34
C PRO A 124 24.20 -3.18 -12.47
N GLU A 125 23.75 -2.93 -11.22
CA GLU A 125 23.25 -3.98 -10.33
C GLU A 125 21.83 -4.46 -10.70
N VAL A 126 21.07 -3.66 -11.44
CA VAL A 126 19.71 -4.02 -11.88
C VAL A 126 19.78 -5.08 -12.97
N LYS A 127 19.23 -6.24 -12.69
CA LYS A 127 19.20 -7.38 -13.61
C LYS A 127 17.89 -7.50 -14.38
N HIS A 128 16.78 -7.11 -13.75
CA HIS A 128 15.45 -7.21 -14.32
C HIS A 128 14.63 -5.95 -14.07
N VAL A 129 13.77 -5.64 -15.04
CA VAL A 129 12.77 -4.58 -14.96
C VAL A 129 11.39 -5.17 -15.25
N VAL A 130 10.42 -4.82 -14.44
CA VAL A 130 9.06 -5.37 -14.49
C VAL A 130 8.06 -4.23 -14.56
N ALA A 131 7.25 -4.22 -15.60
CA ALA A 131 6.11 -3.32 -15.74
C ALA A 131 4.96 -3.91 -14.93
N LEU A 132 4.46 -3.16 -13.94
CA LEU A 132 3.33 -3.58 -13.13
C LEU A 132 2.02 -3.51 -13.92
N GLU A 133 1.97 -2.62 -14.90
CA GLU A 133 0.91 -2.50 -15.90
C GLU A 133 1.41 -1.67 -17.10
N GLY A 134 0.66 -1.70 -18.21
CA GLY A 134 0.89 -0.80 -19.35
C GLY A 134 2.17 -1.08 -20.14
N LEU A 135 2.66 -2.31 -20.14
CA LEU A 135 3.85 -2.69 -20.92
C LEU A 135 3.59 -2.54 -22.41
N THR A 136 4.40 -1.72 -23.08
CA THR A 136 4.36 -1.50 -24.54
C THR A 136 5.33 -2.42 -25.28
N ASP A 137 5.10 -2.65 -26.58
CA ASP A 137 5.99 -3.49 -27.40
C ASP A 137 7.45 -3.00 -27.42
N PRO A 138 7.75 -1.69 -27.56
CA PRO A 138 9.14 -1.22 -27.51
C PRO A 138 9.85 -1.55 -26.19
N LEU A 139 9.15 -1.48 -25.06
CA LEU A 139 9.71 -1.82 -23.75
C LEU A 139 9.86 -3.34 -23.59
N ARG A 140 8.92 -4.12 -24.15
CA ARG A 140 9.04 -5.58 -24.21
C ARG A 140 10.28 -6.00 -25.00
N ASP A 141 10.51 -5.37 -26.14
CA ASP A 141 11.73 -5.60 -26.97
C ASP A 141 13.01 -5.16 -26.24
N ALA A 142 12.92 -4.14 -25.36
CA ALA A 142 14.00 -3.72 -24.47
C ALA A 142 14.20 -4.65 -23.26
N GLY A 143 13.45 -5.74 -23.16
CA GLY A 143 13.59 -6.78 -22.14
C GLY A 143 12.82 -6.51 -20.83
N TRP A 144 11.82 -5.65 -20.86
CA TRP A 144 10.88 -5.53 -19.76
C TRP A 144 9.98 -6.75 -19.66
N LEU A 145 9.70 -7.15 -18.42
CA LEU A 145 8.77 -8.22 -18.10
C LEU A 145 7.40 -7.62 -17.72
N ASP A 146 6.34 -8.31 -18.07
CA ASP A 146 4.97 -7.96 -17.66
C ASP A 146 4.62 -8.69 -16.36
N TYR A 147 4.19 -7.94 -15.34
CA TYR A 147 3.92 -8.45 -14.00
C TYR A 147 2.89 -9.58 -14.00
N GLU A 148 1.72 -9.36 -14.62
CA GLU A 148 0.65 -10.36 -14.62
C GLU A 148 1.06 -11.61 -15.40
N THR A 149 1.70 -11.44 -16.55
CA THR A 149 2.23 -12.57 -17.35
C THR A 149 3.26 -13.39 -16.55
N VAL A 150 4.14 -12.72 -15.81
CA VAL A 150 5.14 -13.39 -14.97
C VAL A 150 4.47 -14.15 -13.83
N LEU A 151 3.43 -13.57 -13.20
CA LEU A 151 2.64 -14.23 -12.17
C LEU A 151 1.90 -15.46 -12.69
N GLU A 152 1.23 -15.34 -13.83
CA GLU A 152 0.47 -16.44 -14.45
C GLU A 152 1.35 -17.66 -14.74
N ASN A 153 2.58 -17.42 -15.17
CA ASN A 153 3.56 -18.46 -15.51
C ASN A 153 4.34 -18.98 -14.29
N ALA A 154 4.15 -18.40 -13.10
CA ALA A 154 4.84 -18.82 -11.89
C ALA A 154 4.05 -19.88 -11.11
N PRO A 155 4.73 -20.86 -10.47
CA PRO A 155 4.05 -21.79 -9.57
C PRO A 155 3.67 -21.09 -8.26
N GLU A 156 2.74 -21.68 -7.52
CA GLU A 156 2.39 -21.23 -6.18
C GLU A 156 3.38 -21.71 -5.10
N THR A 157 4.31 -22.57 -5.48
CA THR A 157 5.31 -23.13 -4.57
C THR A 157 6.68 -22.49 -4.80
N PHE A 158 7.34 -22.12 -3.73
CA PHE A 158 8.69 -21.55 -3.75
C PHE A 158 9.45 -21.98 -2.49
N THR A 159 10.78 -21.81 -2.51
CA THR A 159 11.63 -22.11 -1.36
C THR A 159 11.53 -21.00 -0.32
N ARG A 160 11.08 -21.34 0.88
CA ARG A 160 11.04 -20.41 2.02
C ARG A 160 12.34 -20.51 2.80
N PRO A 161 13.24 -19.52 2.75
CA PRO A 161 14.43 -19.52 3.57
C PRO A 161 14.05 -19.30 5.04
N PRO A 162 14.90 -19.70 5.99
CA PRO A 162 14.72 -19.31 7.38
C PRO A 162 14.85 -17.78 7.50
N ILE A 163 13.86 -17.15 8.10
CA ILE A 163 13.78 -15.69 8.33
C ILE A 163 13.88 -15.47 9.83
N ALA A 164 14.86 -14.66 10.25
CA ALA A 164 14.96 -14.18 11.62
C ALA A 164 14.12 -12.91 11.80
N GLU A 165 13.71 -12.61 13.01
CA GLU A 165 12.89 -11.43 13.28
C GLU A 165 13.64 -10.09 13.15
N ASP A 166 14.97 -10.13 13.19
CA ASP A 166 15.88 -9.01 12.96
C ASP A 166 16.37 -8.89 11.50
N ASP A 167 15.99 -9.84 10.61
CA ASP A 167 16.20 -9.68 9.17
C ASP A 167 15.46 -8.41 8.66
N LEU A 168 16.05 -7.78 7.64
CA LEU A 168 15.42 -6.61 7.02
C LEU A 168 14.17 -7.00 6.24
N LEU A 169 13.13 -6.20 6.42
CA LEU A 169 11.84 -6.33 5.76
C LEU A 169 11.70 -5.30 4.62
N THR A 170 11.95 -4.02 4.95
CA THR A 170 11.88 -2.91 4.00
C THR A 170 12.98 -1.87 4.26
N ILE A 171 13.34 -1.11 3.21
CA ILE A 171 14.18 0.08 3.31
C ILE A 171 13.38 1.25 2.75
N ASN A 172 12.96 2.17 3.62
CA ASN A 172 12.17 3.34 3.23
C ASN A 172 13.07 4.58 3.16
N TYR A 173 13.15 5.21 1.99
CA TYR A 173 13.98 6.42 1.82
C TYR A 173 13.23 7.67 2.26
N THR A 174 13.94 8.54 2.99
CA THR A 174 13.46 9.85 3.43
C THR A 174 14.28 10.94 2.79
N SER A 175 13.69 12.12 2.61
CA SER A 175 14.35 13.27 1.98
C SER A 175 15.55 13.84 2.77
N GLY A 176 15.90 13.28 3.93
CA GLY A 176 17.06 13.68 4.73
C GLY A 176 17.23 15.20 4.93
N THR A 177 17.76 15.61 6.05
CA THR A 177 18.14 17.03 6.30
C THR A 177 19.45 17.43 5.60
N THR A 178 20.17 16.46 5.02
CA THR A 178 21.40 16.60 4.24
C THR A 178 21.12 16.13 2.82
N SER A 179 21.67 16.75 1.82
CA SER A 179 21.43 16.67 0.37
C SER A 179 21.07 15.32 -0.26
N CYS A 180 21.34 14.19 0.40
CA CYS A 180 21.05 12.85 -0.14
C CYS A 180 19.97 12.12 0.68
N PRO A 181 19.02 11.40 0.03
CA PRO A 181 18.06 10.55 0.70
C PRO A 181 18.72 9.47 1.56
N LYS A 182 18.14 9.20 2.75
CA LYS A 182 18.62 8.17 3.67
C LYS A 182 17.65 7.00 3.72
N GLY A 183 18.19 5.76 3.65
CA GLY A 183 17.41 4.52 3.75
C GLY A 183 17.19 4.13 5.20
N VAL A 184 15.94 4.20 5.67
CA VAL A 184 15.52 3.71 6.99
C VAL A 184 15.27 2.22 6.88
N MET A 185 16.06 1.43 7.61
CA MET A 185 15.97 -0.02 7.65
C MET A 185 14.92 -0.46 8.67
N ILE A 186 13.93 -1.23 8.23
CA ILE A 186 12.85 -1.78 9.07
C ILE A 186 12.96 -3.29 9.07
N THR A 187 13.04 -3.89 10.27
CA THR A 187 13.09 -5.34 10.45
C THR A 187 11.70 -5.95 10.56
N HIS A 188 11.60 -7.28 10.44
CA HIS A 188 10.36 -8.02 10.67
C HIS A 188 9.80 -7.72 12.06
N ARG A 189 10.64 -7.73 13.11
CA ARG A 189 10.24 -7.43 14.49
C ARG A 189 9.70 -6.01 14.64
N ASN A 190 10.36 -4.99 14.05
CA ASN A 190 9.88 -3.61 14.11
C ASN A 190 8.47 -3.48 13.56
N ALA A 191 8.23 -4.05 12.36
CA ALA A 191 6.92 -4.02 11.72
C ALA A 191 5.87 -4.78 12.54
N TYR A 192 6.19 -5.99 13.01
CA TYR A 192 5.27 -6.81 13.81
C TYR A 192 4.82 -6.09 15.08
N MET A 193 5.75 -5.55 15.86
CA MET A 193 5.44 -4.83 17.11
C MET A 193 4.62 -3.57 16.86
N ASN A 194 4.93 -2.83 15.79
CA ASN A 194 4.14 -1.66 15.42
C ASN A 194 2.71 -2.02 15.01
N VAL A 195 2.51 -3.11 14.26
CA VAL A 195 1.18 -3.62 13.91
C VAL A 195 0.36 -3.97 15.15
N VAL A 196 0.95 -4.70 16.11
CA VAL A 196 0.28 -5.07 17.36
C VAL A 196 -0.11 -3.83 18.16
N GLY A 197 0.81 -2.87 18.32
CA GLY A 197 0.53 -1.60 18.99
C GLY A 197 -0.61 -0.83 18.31
N THR A 198 -0.58 -0.76 16.98
CA THR A 198 -1.63 -0.07 16.20
C THR A 198 -2.99 -0.73 16.38
N LEU A 199 -3.09 -2.06 16.32
CA LEU A 199 -4.35 -2.80 16.52
C LEU A 199 -4.97 -2.55 17.90
N ILE A 200 -4.14 -2.45 18.96
CA ILE A 200 -4.63 -2.14 20.31
C ILE A 200 -5.31 -0.77 20.34
N HIS A 201 -4.74 0.23 19.62
CA HIS A 201 -5.27 1.59 19.64
C HIS A 201 -6.50 1.81 18.75
N ILE A 202 -6.57 1.15 17.59
CA ILE A 202 -7.62 1.43 16.60
C ILE A 202 -8.77 0.43 16.58
N SER A 203 -8.64 -0.69 17.29
CA SER A 203 -9.69 -1.73 17.40
C SER A 203 -10.26 -2.12 16.01
N MET A 204 -9.38 -2.41 15.06
CA MET A 204 -9.77 -2.83 13.71
C MET A 204 -10.30 -4.27 13.72
N SER A 205 -11.28 -4.56 12.87
CA SER A 205 -11.97 -5.84 12.79
C SER A 205 -12.07 -6.36 11.35
N PRO A 206 -12.46 -7.62 11.13
CA PRO A 206 -12.67 -8.16 9.78
C PRO A 206 -13.81 -7.49 8.99
N ALA A 207 -14.68 -6.70 9.65
CA ALA A 207 -15.73 -5.95 8.99
C ALA A 207 -15.23 -4.61 8.41
N ASP A 208 -14.01 -4.22 8.74
CA ASP A 208 -13.47 -2.94 8.30
C ASP A 208 -12.95 -2.98 6.86
N ARG A 209 -13.22 -1.89 6.15
CA ARG A 209 -12.74 -1.61 4.80
C ARG A 209 -11.88 -0.35 4.84
N TYR A 210 -10.60 -0.51 4.59
CA TYR A 210 -9.60 0.55 4.69
C TYR A 210 -9.33 1.20 3.33
N LEU A 211 -9.56 2.50 3.24
CA LEU A 211 -9.24 3.28 2.04
C LEU A 211 -7.78 3.77 2.08
N TRP A 212 -7.02 3.44 1.06
CA TRP A 212 -5.62 3.81 0.91
C TRP A 212 -5.41 5.27 0.49
N THR A 213 -5.65 6.20 1.40
CA THR A 213 -5.35 7.63 1.23
C THR A 213 -3.92 7.99 1.63
N LEU A 214 -3.25 7.15 2.44
CA LEU A 214 -1.82 7.28 2.71
C LEU A 214 -1.01 6.57 1.63
N PRO A 215 0.15 7.12 1.21
CA PRO A 215 1.02 6.41 0.27
C PRO A 215 1.68 5.19 0.95
N MET A 216 1.54 4.02 0.34
CA MET A 216 2.14 2.77 0.84
C MET A 216 3.67 2.85 0.91
N PHE A 217 4.31 3.59 0.02
CA PHE A 217 5.77 3.75 0.01
C PHE A 217 6.31 4.51 1.24
N HIS A 218 5.51 5.37 1.85
CA HIS A 218 5.94 6.18 2.99
C HIS A 218 5.65 5.48 4.31
N ALA A 219 6.73 5.14 5.05
CA ALA A 219 6.63 4.39 6.31
C ALA A 219 5.69 3.17 6.20
N ASN A 220 5.69 2.50 5.03
CA ASN A 220 4.82 1.36 4.72
C ASN A 220 3.34 1.67 4.98
N GLY A 221 2.90 2.87 4.58
CA GLY A 221 1.54 3.36 4.84
C GLY A 221 1.20 3.35 6.33
N TRP A 222 2.12 3.76 7.22
CA TRP A 222 2.02 3.64 8.68
C TRP A 222 1.79 2.20 9.14
N THR A 223 2.43 1.24 8.49
CA THR A 223 2.26 -0.20 8.72
C THR A 223 0.87 -0.77 8.41
N PHE A 224 -0.06 0.04 7.89
CA PHE A 224 -1.40 -0.42 7.53
C PHE A 224 -1.41 -1.47 6.44
N VAL A 225 -0.34 -1.61 5.63
CA VAL A 225 -0.17 -2.73 4.70
C VAL A 225 -0.27 -4.09 5.43
N TRP A 226 0.09 -4.16 6.71
CA TRP A 226 -0.01 -5.36 7.53
C TRP A 226 -1.13 -5.29 8.58
N VAL A 227 -1.47 -4.09 9.09
CA VAL A 227 -2.54 -3.90 10.10
C VAL A 227 -3.89 -4.37 9.58
N VAL A 228 -4.25 -3.98 8.35
CA VAL A 228 -5.52 -4.35 7.72
C VAL A 228 -5.60 -5.87 7.55
N THR A 229 -4.54 -6.48 7.03
CA THR A 229 -4.44 -7.94 6.88
C THR A 229 -4.48 -8.67 8.23
N ALA A 230 -3.79 -8.16 9.25
CA ALA A 230 -3.79 -8.75 10.60
C ALA A 230 -5.19 -8.76 11.23
N ALA A 231 -5.99 -7.73 10.95
CA ALA A 231 -7.40 -7.64 11.35
C ALA A 231 -8.34 -8.52 10.50
N GLY A 232 -7.92 -8.95 9.30
CA GLY A 232 -8.79 -9.63 8.33
C GLY A 232 -9.75 -8.67 7.60
N GLY A 233 -9.43 -7.37 7.57
CA GLY A 233 -10.19 -6.34 6.87
C GLY A 233 -9.88 -6.29 5.37
N ALA A 234 -10.56 -5.42 4.62
CA ALA A 234 -10.33 -5.24 3.19
C ALA A 234 -9.48 -4.00 2.92
N HIS A 235 -8.49 -4.14 2.04
CA HIS A 235 -7.73 -3.04 1.46
C HIS A 235 -8.45 -2.51 0.23
N VAL A 236 -8.80 -1.23 0.22
CA VAL A 236 -9.35 -0.55 -0.96
C VAL A 236 -8.30 0.41 -1.48
N CYS A 237 -7.70 0.08 -2.61
CA CYS A 237 -6.63 0.86 -3.24
C CYS A 237 -7.17 2.18 -3.81
N LEU A 238 -6.35 3.21 -3.75
CA LEU A 238 -6.66 4.53 -4.33
C LEU A 238 -5.37 5.08 -4.93
N ARG A 239 -5.28 5.04 -6.26
CA ARG A 239 -4.09 5.47 -7.02
C ARG A 239 -3.84 6.97 -6.92
N LYS A 240 -4.91 7.77 -6.97
CA LYS A 240 -4.86 9.23 -6.87
C LYS A 240 -5.79 9.74 -5.80
N VAL A 241 -5.23 10.46 -4.83
CA VAL A 241 -5.97 10.99 -3.67
C VAL A 241 -6.68 12.28 -4.07
N GLU A 242 -7.92 12.17 -4.51
CA GLU A 242 -8.79 13.27 -4.88
C GLU A 242 -10.12 13.20 -4.11
N PRO A 243 -10.71 14.34 -3.67
CA PRO A 243 -11.94 14.33 -2.90
C PRO A 243 -13.08 13.54 -3.57
N ARG A 244 -13.31 13.73 -4.87
CA ARG A 244 -14.37 13.01 -5.61
C ARG A 244 -14.18 11.49 -5.54
N ALA A 245 -12.95 11.01 -5.79
CA ALA A 245 -12.65 9.58 -5.70
C ALA A 245 -12.83 9.03 -4.29
N ILE A 246 -12.42 9.78 -3.25
CA ILE A 246 -12.61 9.40 -1.84
C ILE A 246 -14.10 9.25 -1.54
N PHE A 247 -14.94 10.25 -1.87
CA PHE A 247 -16.37 10.20 -1.59
C PHE A 247 -17.08 9.08 -2.38
N THR A 248 -16.68 8.86 -3.63
CA THR A 248 -17.21 7.78 -4.47
C THR A 248 -16.91 6.42 -3.84
N LEU A 249 -15.65 6.15 -3.46
CA LEU A 249 -15.27 4.89 -2.83
C LEU A 249 -15.89 4.71 -1.44
N ILE A 250 -16.08 5.78 -0.65
CA ILE A 250 -16.82 5.69 0.61
C ILE A 250 -18.24 5.20 0.36
N ARG A 251 -18.90 5.70 -0.68
CA ARG A 251 -20.27 5.30 -1.05
C ARG A 251 -20.30 3.87 -1.58
N ASP A 252 -19.49 3.57 -2.57
CA ASP A 252 -19.60 2.35 -3.37
C ASP A 252 -18.97 1.15 -2.68
N GLU A 253 -17.83 1.36 -2.02
CA GLU A 253 -17.09 0.31 -1.33
C GLU A 253 -17.41 0.19 0.16
N GLY A 254 -18.23 1.05 0.71
CA GLY A 254 -18.58 0.97 2.13
C GLY A 254 -17.40 1.17 3.07
N ILE A 255 -16.52 2.11 2.76
CA ILE A 255 -15.34 2.40 3.58
C ILE A 255 -15.73 2.70 5.02
N THR A 256 -15.00 2.11 5.97
CA THR A 256 -15.20 2.29 7.41
C THR A 256 -14.02 2.97 8.10
N LEU A 257 -12.85 2.98 7.45
CA LEU A 257 -11.62 3.51 8.01
C LEU A 257 -10.73 4.10 6.93
N LEU A 258 -10.14 5.25 7.21
CA LEU A 258 -9.04 5.82 6.44
C LEU A 258 -8.05 6.54 7.35
N CYS A 259 -6.79 6.58 6.93
CA CYS A 259 -5.76 7.42 7.54
C CYS A 259 -5.42 8.54 6.58
N ALA A 260 -5.38 9.77 7.05
CA ALA A 260 -5.15 10.91 6.15
C ALA A 260 -4.18 11.93 6.74
N ALA A 261 -3.27 12.42 5.89
CA ALA A 261 -2.48 13.60 6.20
C ALA A 261 -3.38 14.85 6.32
N PRO A 262 -2.98 15.89 7.06
CA PRO A 262 -3.78 17.10 7.22
C PRO A 262 -4.21 17.75 5.88
N THR A 263 -3.37 17.69 4.86
CA THR A 263 -3.68 18.22 3.52
C THR A 263 -4.84 17.47 2.84
N VAL A 264 -4.91 16.17 3.02
CA VAL A 264 -6.02 15.33 2.51
C VAL A 264 -7.31 15.66 3.26
N LEU A 265 -7.21 15.84 4.59
CA LEU A 265 -8.35 16.23 5.43
C LEU A 265 -8.91 17.60 5.03
N ILE A 266 -8.03 18.56 4.75
CA ILE A 266 -8.42 19.89 4.24
C ILE A 266 -9.14 19.75 2.90
N GLY A 267 -8.63 18.89 2.00
CA GLY A 267 -9.27 18.60 0.71
C GLY A 267 -10.68 18.00 0.88
N ILE A 268 -10.85 17.04 1.79
CA ILE A 268 -12.16 16.45 2.12
C ILE A 268 -13.11 17.52 2.69
N ALA A 269 -12.65 18.29 3.68
CA ALA A 269 -13.46 19.32 4.32
C ALA A 269 -13.87 20.47 3.37
N ASN A 270 -13.06 20.77 2.37
CA ASN A 270 -13.32 21.82 1.39
C ASN A 270 -13.82 21.27 0.04
N ALA A 271 -14.21 20.00 -0.02
CA ALA A 271 -14.75 19.44 -1.25
C ALA A 271 -15.97 20.23 -1.75
N PRO A 272 -16.14 20.44 -3.06
CA PRO A 272 -17.30 21.11 -3.64
C PRO A 272 -18.62 20.41 -3.21
N GLU A 273 -19.71 21.17 -3.20
CA GLU A 273 -21.00 20.66 -2.72
C GLU A 273 -21.51 19.46 -3.52
N ASP A 274 -21.32 19.46 -4.83
CA ASP A 274 -21.67 18.34 -5.71
C ASP A 274 -20.89 17.06 -5.35
N VAL A 275 -19.64 17.20 -4.93
CA VAL A 275 -18.82 16.08 -4.45
C VAL A 275 -19.31 15.57 -3.09
N ARG A 276 -19.60 16.46 -2.15
CA ARG A 276 -20.12 16.08 -0.82
C ARG A 276 -21.47 15.39 -0.90
N ARG A 277 -22.30 15.79 -1.85
CA ARG A 277 -23.62 15.18 -2.12
C ARG A 277 -23.52 13.72 -2.59
N ILE A 278 -22.36 13.24 -3.06
CA ILE A 278 -22.16 11.83 -3.46
C ILE A 278 -22.55 10.85 -2.33
N LEU A 279 -22.37 11.23 -1.08
CA LEU A 279 -22.72 10.39 0.09
C LEU A 279 -24.22 10.40 0.43
N LEU A 280 -25.00 11.31 -0.13
CA LEU A 280 -26.43 11.40 0.14
C LEU A 280 -27.20 10.45 -0.80
N PRO A 281 -28.30 9.80 -0.34
CA PRO A 281 -29.21 9.10 -1.23
C PRO A 281 -29.77 10.07 -2.28
N ALA A 282 -30.02 9.61 -3.51
CA ALA A 282 -30.52 10.44 -4.59
C ALA A 282 -31.85 11.15 -4.21
N GLU A 283 -32.68 10.49 -3.39
CA GLU A 283 -33.96 11.03 -2.89
C GLU A 283 -33.76 12.15 -1.83
N ALA A 284 -32.62 12.20 -1.17
CA ALA A 284 -32.29 13.23 -0.17
C ALA A 284 -31.76 14.54 -0.78
N TRP A 285 -31.56 14.60 -2.09
CA TRP A 285 -31.05 15.79 -2.77
C TRP A 285 -32.06 16.96 -2.78
N SER A 286 -33.33 16.67 -2.59
CA SER A 286 -34.42 17.68 -2.55
C SER A 286 -34.73 18.22 -1.18
N THR A 287 -34.28 17.61 -0.08
CA THR A 287 -34.56 18.00 1.30
C THR A 287 -33.31 18.13 2.12
N LEU A 288 -32.88 19.34 2.39
CA LEU A 288 -31.68 19.71 3.19
C LEU A 288 -31.76 19.30 4.69
N SER A 289 -32.66 18.39 5.06
CA SER A 289 -32.90 17.96 6.44
C SER A 289 -32.75 16.45 6.58
N THR A 290 -31.60 15.91 6.33
CA THR A 290 -31.31 14.52 6.75
C THR A 290 -30.57 14.52 8.08
N LYS A 291 -31.19 13.88 9.06
CA LYS A 291 -30.61 13.64 10.38
C LYS A 291 -29.29 12.92 10.22
N ALA A 292 -28.27 13.30 10.99
CA ALA A 292 -26.93 12.71 11.02
C ALA A 292 -26.90 11.19 11.26
N SER A 293 -28.02 10.54 11.52
CA SER A 293 -28.17 9.10 11.78
C SER A 293 -28.08 8.20 10.53
N GLU A 294 -28.18 8.77 9.32
CA GLU A 294 -28.08 7.99 8.06
C GLU A 294 -26.70 8.07 7.41
N ARG A 295 -25.77 8.84 8.00
CA ARG A 295 -24.41 8.98 7.49
C ARG A 295 -23.55 7.78 7.87
N ARG A 296 -22.78 7.24 6.92
CA ARG A 296 -21.83 6.16 7.15
C ARG A 296 -20.77 6.61 8.15
N ASN A 297 -20.58 5.82 9.22
CA ASN A 297 -19.64 6.11 10.32
C ASN A 297 -18.20 5.77 9.90
N VAL A 298 -17.54 6.65 9.13
CA VAL A 298 -16.16 6.48 8.69
C VAL A 298 -15.21 6.98 9.78
N ARG A 299 -14.39 6.09 10.31
CA ARG A 299 -13.32 6.46 11.25
C ARG A 299 -12.14 7.06 10.49
N VAL A 300 -11.69 8.22 10.94
CA VAL A 300 -10.56 8.93 10.33
C VAL A 300 -9.42 9.03 11.34
N LEU A 301 -8.25 8.56 10.94
CA LEU A 301 -7.02 8.67 11.71
C LEU A 301 -6.10 9.70 11.08
N THR A 302 -5.49 10.54 11.90
CA THR A 302 -4.50 11.53 11.45
C THR A 302 -3.30 11.55 12.37
N ALA A 303 -2.11 11.80 11.80
CA ALA A 303 -0.87 11.99 12.53
C ALA A 303 -0.03 13.08 11.87
N GLY A 304 1.04 13.46 12.54
CA GLY A 304 1.85 14.62 12.20
C GLY A 304 1.27 15.90 12.83
N ALA A 305 1.13 16.98 12.05
CA ALA A 305 0.53 18.21 12.56
C ALA A 305 -0.98 18.03 12.81
N PRO A 306 -1.53 18.51 13.95
CA PRO A 306 -2.96 18.44 14.22
C PRO A 306 -3.72 19.32 13.21
N PRO A 307 -4.82 18.80 12.59
CA PRO A 307 -5.71 19.63 11.79
C PRO A 307 -6.36 20.72 12.67
N ALA A 308 -6.75 21.86 12.07
CA ALA A 308 -7.53 22.87 12.76
C ALA A 308 -8.85 22.29 13.27
N ALA A 309 -9.35 22.76 14.43
CA ALA A 309 -10.61 22.27 15.02
C ALA A 309 -11.80 22.38 14.04
N ALA A 310 -11.91 23.49 13.31
CA ALA A 310 -12.94 23.67 12.29
C ALA A 310 -12.87 22.62 11.15
N THR A 311 -11.66 22.14 10.79
CA THR A 311 -11.50 21.05 9.81
C THR A 311 -12.02 19.74 10.37
N ILE A 312 -11.75 19.46 11.66
CA ILE A 312 -12.25 18.26 12.34
C ILE A 312 -13.76 18.25 12.40
N GLU A 313 -14.36 19.33 12.90
CA GLU A 313 -15.82 19.49 13.00
C GLU A 313 -16.51 19.30 11.64
N ARG A 314 -15.90 19.84 10.60
CA ARG A 314 -16.42 19.72 9.23
C ARG A 314 -16.36 18.29 8.71
N ILE A 315 -15.25 17.58 8.94
CA ILE A 315 -15.09 16.18 8.56
C ILE A 315 -16.07 15.28 9.33
N GLU A 316 -16.21 15.49 10.63
CA GLU A 316 -17.18 14.75 11.46
C GLU A 316 -18.62 15.00 10.97
N GLY A 317 -18.92 16.23 10.59
CA GLY A 317 -20.19 16.58 9.97
C GLY A 317 -20.44 15.90 8.62
N GLU A 318 -19.43 15.81 7.75
CA GLU A 318 -19.57 15.26 6.39
C GLU A 318 -19.53 13.71 6.34
N LEU A 319 -18.66 13.09 7.14
CA LEU A 319 -18.46 11.64 7.12
C LEU A 319 -19.25 10.89 8.20
N GLY A 320 -19.90 11.60 9.12
CA GLY A 320 -20.69 11.01 10.20
C GLY A 320 -19.87 10.24 11.25
N GLY A 321 -18.54 10.32 11.18
CA GLY A 321 -17.62 9.56 12.01
C GLY A 321 -16.91 10.40 13.07
N ARG A 322 -16.25 9.73 14.01
CA ARG A 322 -15.36 10.38 14.98
C ARG A 322 -13.94 10.42 14.46
N SER A 323 -13.31 11.59 14.41
CA SER A 323 -11.89 11.68 14.20
C SER A 323 -11.11 11.23 15.44
N ARG A 324 -10.09 10.41 15.28
CA ARG A 324 -9.15 10.05 16.35
C ARG A 324 -7.75 10.50 15.95
N ARG A 325 -7.06 11.14 16.88
CA ARG A 325 -5.63 11.42 16.73
C ARG A 325 -4.86 10.15 17.06
N CYS A 326 -4.09 9.62 16.11
CA CYS A 326 -2.96 8.78 16.44
C CYS A 326 -1.75 9.69 16.70
N MET A 327 -1.21 9.65 17.92
CA MET A 327 0.12 10.19 18.16
C MET A 327 1.12 9.20 17.56
N ALA A 328 1.93 9.67 16.61
CA ALA A 328 3.12 8.96 16.14
C ALA A 328 4.25 9.21 17.12
#